data_f037810f20754aed5bdf8c12a1b91299
#
_entry.id   f037810f20754aed5bdf8c12a1b91299
#
_cell.length_a   1.000
_cell.length_b   1.000
_cell.length_c   1.000
_cell.angle_alpha   90.00
_cell.angle_beta   90.00
_cell.angle_gamma   90.00
#
_symmetry.space_group_name_H-M   'P 1'
#
loop_
_entity.id
_entity.type
_entity.pdbx_description
1 polymer ?
#
loop_
_entity_poly.entity_id
_entity_poly.type
_entity_poly.pdbx_seq_one_letter_code
_entity_poly.pdbx_strand_id
1 'polypeptide(L)'
;MEKKVFGYPEFDANGEEILTTYENEYRDMLMDIRVYRMKAGETRSFERTGEELAVLLMSGDIVFKWEGSEKEVTRESVFTGGPWAIHVATDVKVEVTAKADSEILLQCTKNDKTFASKLYAPEDAPWGYSSVGKFGNVAKRRVNTIFDHDINPDSNMVLGEVLNDPGNWSGYLPHRHPQPETYYFKFDHPEGFGASFIGDQVYKSVDNSFSAIPGGELHPQAVAPGYQMYTVWMIRHLDGNPWLQTDRCEDERYVWLHDAKFE
;
A
#
# COMPACT_ATOMS: atom_id res chain seq x y z
N MET A 1 22.59 1.38 15.91
CA MET A 1 21.17 1.25 16.24
C MET A 1 20.58 0.27 15.27
N GLU A 2 19.81 -0.68 15.76
CA GLU A 2 19.05 -1.60 14.90
C GLU A 2 18.03 -0.80 14.08
N LYS A 3 17.91 -1.10 12.78
CA LYS A 3 16.95 -0.40 11.92
C LYS A 3 15.55 -0.76 12.38
N LYS A 4 14.70 0.23 12.57
CA LYS A 4 13.27 -0.02 12.74
C LYS A 4 12.66 -0.40 11.39
N VAL A 5 11.95 -1.51 11.37
CA VAL A 5 11.33 -2.09 10.16
C VAL A 5 9.83 -2.31 10.32
N PHE A 6 9.28 -1.95 11.49
CA PHE A 6 7.85 -2.07 11.79
C PHE A 6 7.39 -0.98 12.75
N GLY A 7 6.18 -0.46 12.58
CA GLY A 7 5.63 0.63 13.38
C GLY A 7 4.17 0.44 13.78
N TYR A 8 3.82 1.05 14.93
CA TYR A 8 2.47 1.17 15.47
C TYR A 8 2.19 2.66 15.69
N PRO A 9 1.97 3.43 14.63
CA PRO A 9 1.71 4.85 14.74
C PRO A 9 0.32 5.09 15.33
N GLU A 10 0.08 6.33 15.77
CA GLU A 10 -1.21 6.77 16.29
C GLU A 10 -1.62 8.06 15.57
N PHE A 11 -2.91 8.23 15.37
CA PHE A 11 -3.44 9.49 14.83
C PHE A 11 -3.26 10.61 15.84
N ASP A 12 -2.75 11.73 15.39
CA ASP A 12 -2.66 12.95 16.20
C ASP A 12 -4.04 13.65 16.36
N ALA A 13 -4.04 14.78 17.06
CA ALA A 13 -5.26 15.56 17.28
C ALA A 13 -5.88 16.15 16.00
N ASN A 14 -5.11 16.21 14.90
CA ASN A 14 -5.55 16.67 13.58
C ASN A 14 -6.00 15.51 12.68
N GLY A 15 -6.02 14.28 13.20
CA GLY A 15 -6.35 13.09 12.43
C GLY A 15 -5.26 12.67 11.44
N GLU A 16 -4.02 13.05 11.66
CA GLU A 16 -2.86 12.62 10.86
C GLU A 16 -2.11 11.50 11.55
N GLU A 17 -1.74 10.49 10.79
CA GLU A 17 -0.88 9.38 11.19
C GLU A 17 0.31 9.32 10.22
N ILE A 18 1.53 9.42 10.75
CA ILE A 18 2.76 9.44 9.95
C ILE A 18 3.39 8.05 9.98
N LEU A 19 3.53 7.42 8.80
CA LEU A 19 4.19 6.12 8.67
C LEU A 19 5.69 6.31 8.40
N THR A 20 6.03 6.84 7.24
CA THR A 20 7.41 7.09 6.82
C THR A 20 7.60 8.53 6.39
N THR A 21 8.79 9.07 6.60
CA THR A 21 9.24 10.35 6.03
C THR A 21 10.72 10.26 5.65
N TYR A 22 11.23 11.23 4.92
CA TYR A 22 12.66 11.28 4.59
C TYR A 22 13.57 11.54 5.80
N GLU A 23 13.00 11.84 6.96
CA GLU A 23 13.73 12.30 8.16
C GLU A 23 13.58 11.39 9.37
N ASN A 24 12.45 10.61 9.43
CA ASN A 24 12.22 9.71 10.55
C ASN A 24 13.06 8.42 10.45
N GLU A 25 12.91 7.52 11.41
CA GLU A 25 13.63 6.26 11.48
C GLU A 25 13.38 5.31 10.29
N TYR A 26 12.36 5.59 9.48
CA TYR A 26 11.97 4.82 8.29
C TYR A 26 12.38 5.49 6.97
N ARG A 27 13.26 6.49 7.00
CA ARG A 27 13.71 7.27 5.83
C ARG A 27 14.27 6.43 4.68
N ASP A 28 14.75 5.22 4.97
CA ASP A 28 15.27 4.30 3.96
C ASP A 28 14.17 3.77 3.03
N MET A 29 12.88 4.01 3.34
CA MET A 29 11.78 3.73 2.43
C MET A 29 11.70 4.70 1.26
N LEU A 30 12.38 5.86 1.35
CA LEU A 30 12.45 6.88 0.31
C LEU A 30 11.08 7.45 -0.09
N MET A 31 10.11 7.35 0.79
CA MET A 31 8.73 7.82 0.62
C MET A 31 8.27 8.60 1.85
N ASP A 32 7.43 9.62 1.66
CA ASP A 32 6.61 10.24 2.70
C ASP A 32 5.19 9.63 2.58
N ILE A 33 4.81 8.84 3.58
CA ILE A 33 3.53 8.14 3.62
C ILE A 33 2.78 8.51 4.88
N ARG A 34 1.54 8.95 4.70
CA ARG A 34 0.67 9.40 5.79
C ARG A 34 -0.76 8.92 5.59
N VAL A 35 -1.47 8.75 6.67
CA VAL A 35 -2.91 8.47 6.68
C VAL A 35 -3.64 9.62 7.36
N TYR A 36 -4.79 9.99 6.83
CA TYR A 36 -5.60 11.06 7.38
C TYR A 36 -7.03 10.58 7.63
N ARG A 37 -7.52 10.82 8.85
CA ARG A 37 -8.93 10.78 9.17
C ARG A 37 -9.51 12.17 9.06
N MET A 38 -10.47 12.33 8.19
CA MET A 38 -11.12 13.61 7.88
C MET A 38 -12.56 13.58 8.37
N LYS A 39 -12.99 14.67 8.98
CA LYS A 39 -14.39 14.88 9.35
C LYS A 39 -15.19 15.42 8.16
N ALA A 40 -16.49 15.13 8.13
CA ALA A 40 -17.40 15.71 7.14
C ALA A 40 -17.25 17.23 7.07
N GLY A 41 -17.04 17.75 5.86
CA GLY A 41 -16.80 19.18 5.58
C GLY A 41 -15.33 19.60 5.65
N GLU A 42 -14.42 18.76 6.13
CA GLU A 42 -12.99 19.06 6.16
C GLU A 42 -12.39 19.00 4.75
N THR A 43 -11.46 19.92 4.46
CA THR A 43 -10.69 19.93 3.22
C THR A 43 -9.20 19.92 3.52
N ARG A 44 -8.47 19.02 2.84
CA ARG A 44 -7.01 18.98 2.85
C ARG A 44 -6.47 19.25 1.46
N SER A 45 -5.33 19.95 1.41
CA SER A 45 -4.63 20.26 0.17
C SER A 45 -3.23 19.69 0.21
N PHE A 46 -2.85 19.03 -0.87
CA PHE A 46 -1.53 18.43 -1.05
C PHE A 46 -0.89 19.00 -2.30
N GLU A 47 0.29 19.55 -2.16
CA GLU A 47 1.13 20.05 -3.25
C GLU A 47 2.58 19.81 -2.86
N ARG A 48 3.37 19.22 -3.75
CA ARG A 48 4.75 18.83 -3.50
C ARG A 48 5.64 19.28 -4.65
N THR A 49 6.67 20.07 -4.32
CA THR A 49 7.69 20.48 -5.30
C THR A 49 8.82 19.45 -5.33
N GLY A 50 9.14 18.93 -6.52
CA GLY A 50 10.15 17.90 -6.71
C GLY A 50 9.72 16.50 -6.25
N GLU A 51 8.42 16.30 -6.03
CA GLU A 51 7.85 15.03 -5.62
C GLU A 51 6.55 14.77 -6.39
N GLU A 52 6.33 13.54 -6.79
CA GLU A 52 5.02 13.05 -7.18
C GLU A 52 4.22 12.64 -5.95
N LEU A 53 2.91 12.64 -6.05
CA LEU A 53 2.03 12.18 -4.98
C LEU A 53 0.84 11.37 -5.50
N ALA A 54 0.39 10.44 -4.66
CA ALA A 54 -0.88 9.75 -4.84
C ALA A 54 -1.72 9.85 -3.57
N VAL A 55 -3.03 10.00 -3.73
CA VAL A 55 -3.99 9.95 -2.63
C VAL A 55 -5.00 8.84 -2.89
N LEU A 56 -5.02 7.84 -2.01
CA LEU A 56 -5.94 6.69 -2.04
C LEU A 56 -7.08 6.92 -1.04
N LEU A 57 -8.32 6.79 -1.50
CA LEU A 57 -9.48 6.71 -0.60
C LEU A 57 -9.53 5.34 0.05
N MET A 58 -9.41 5.31 1.39
CA MET A 58 -9.54 4.09 2.19
C MET A 58 -11.01 3.80 2.52
N SER A 59 -11.74 4.82 2.96
CA SER A 59 -13.19 4.75 3.23
C SER A 59 -13.83 6.13 3.26
N GLY A 60 -15.12 6.21 3.00
CA GLY A 60 -15.93 7.43 3.10
C GLY A 60 -16.36 7.98 1.75
N ASP A 61 -16.80 9.26 1.78
CA ASP A 61 -17.25 10.03 0.63
C ASP A 61 -16.41 11.29 0.52
N ILE A 62 -15.73 11.46 -0.61
CA ILE A 62 -14.87 12.61 -0.84
C ILE A 62 -15.06 13.21 -2.23
N VAL A 63 -14.60 14.46 -2.38
CA VAL A 63 -14.42 15.11 -3.66
C VAL A 63 -12.93 15.33 -3.87
N PHE A 64 -12.38 14.78 -4.96
CA PHE A 64 -11.07 15.13 -5.47
C PHE A 64 -11.17 16.36 -6.39
N LYS A 65 -10.21 17.31 -6.24
CA LYS A 65 -10.03 18.42 -7.19
C LYS A 65 -8.55 18.52 -7.57
N TRP A 66 -8.29 18.64 -8.87
CA TRP A 66 -6.95 18.79 -9.42
C TRP A 66 -7.01 19.43 -10.81
N GLU A 67 -6.11 20.33 -11.13
CA GLU A 67 -5.95 20.94 -12.47
C GLU A 67 -7.28 21.38 -13.13
N GLY A 68 -8.20 21.95 -12.34
CA GLY A 68 -9.52 22.38 -12.81
C GLY A 68 -10.55 21.24 -12.98
N SER A 69 -10.16 20.00 -12.74
CA SER A 69 -11.05 18.83 -12.71
C SER A 69 -11.59 18.60 -11.31
N GLU A 70 -12.77 17.97 -11.23
CA GLU A 70 -13.42 17.59 -9.98
C GLU A 70 -14.12 16.23 -10.14
N LYS A 71 -14.03 15.39 -9.12
CA LYS A 71 -14.75 14.12 -9.08
C LYS A 71 -15.17 13.76 -7.66
N GLU A 72 -16.47 13.53 -7.47
CA GLU A 72 -17.01 12.90 -6.26
C GLU A 72 -16.90 11.38 -6.36
N VAL A 73 -16.39 10.76 -5.28
CA VAL A 73 -16.14 9.32 -5.19
C VAL A 73 -16.48 8.81 -3.81
N THR A 74 -16.94 7.56 -3.77
CA THR A 74 -17.35 6.87 -2.55
C THR A 74 -16.65 5.53 -2.46
N ARG A 75 -16.20 5.17 -1.27
CA ARG A 75 -15.72 3.83 -0.92
C ARG A 75 -16.23 3.49 0.47
N GLU A 76 -17.16 2.55 0.57
CA GLU A 76 -17.71 2.15 1.87
C GLU A 76 -16.60 1.60 2.79
N SER A 77 -15.77 0.71 2.26
CA SER A 77 -14.68 0.07 3.00
C SER A 77 -13.63 -0.51 2.03
N VAL A 78 -12.40 -0.63 2.50
CA VAL A 78 -11.33 -1.37 1.80
C VAL A 78 -11.63 -2.85 1.64
N PHE A 79 -12.56 -3.40 2.43
CA PHE A 79 -12.97 -4.82 2.39
C PHE A 79 -14.05 -5.10 1.35
N THR A 80 -14.84 -4.10 0.95
CA THR A 80 -16.02 -4.25 0.08
C THR A 80 -15.91 -3.54 -1.25
N GLY A 81 -15.13 -2.45 -1.35
CA GLY A 81 -15.01 -1.61 -2.55
C GLY A 81 -13.67 -1.71 -3.24
N GLY A 82 -13.63 -1.39 -4.54
CA GLY A 82 -12.39 -1.16 -5.28
C GLY A 82 -11.77 0.21 -4.96
N PRO A 83 -10.52 0.45 -5.40
CA PRO A 83 -9.80 1.68 -5.10
C PRO A 83 -10.33 2.90 -5.88
N TRP A 84 -10.24 4.05 -5.24
CA TRP A 84 -10.24 5.36 -5.88
C TRP A 84 -8.95 6.05 -5.49
N ALA A 85 -8.09 6.34 -6.46
CA ALA A 85 -6.81 7.00 -6.21
C ALA A 85 -6.51 8.06 -7.26
N ILE A 86 -6.11 9.26 -6.83
CA ILE A 86 -5.53 10.27 -7.72
C ILE A 86 -4.01 10.17 -7.66
N HIS A 87 -3.34 10.21 -8.82
CA HIS A 87 -1.90 10.23 -8.95
C HIS A 87 -1.48 11.40 -9.82
N VAL A 88 -0.57 12.23 -9.32
CA VAL A 88 -0.14 13.47 -9.98
C VAL A 88 1.38 13.62 -9.90
N ALA A 89 1.94 14.32 -10.89
CA ALA A 89 3.34 14.69 -10.93
C ALA A 89 3.66 15.84 -9.96
N THR A 90 4.93 16.24 -9.93
CA THR A 90 5.41 17.41 -9.16
C THR A 90 4.61 18.67 -9.47
N ASP A 91 4.47 19.53 -8.47
CA ASP A 91 3.84 20.86 -8.56
C ASP A 91 2.35 20.86 -8.96
N VAL A 92 1.71 19.69 -8.96
CA VAL A 92 0.26 19.59 -9.13
C VAL A 92 -0.41 19.56 -7.76
N LYS A 93 -1.33 20.51 -7.54
CA LYS A 93 -2.14 20.59 -6.33
C LYS A 93 -3.33 19.63 -6.41
N VAL A 94 -3.49 18.81 -5.38
CA VAL A 94 -4.67 17.97 -5.13
C VAL A 94 -5.40 18.49 -3.89
N GLU A 95 -6.69 18.78 -4.02
CA GLU A 95 -7.57 19.07 -2.88
C GLU A 95 -8.53 17.90 -2.67
N VAL A 96 -8.70 17.50 -1.42
CA VAL A 96 -9.62 16.44 -0.99
C VAL A 96 -10.59 17.05 0.00
N THR A 97 -11.89 17.04 -0.33
CA THR A 97 -12.95 17.51 0.57
C THR A 97 -13.79 16.30 1.01
N ALA A 98 -13.87 16.06 2.30
CA ALA A 98 -14.69 14.99 2.88
C ALA A 98 -16.17 15.40 2.90
N LYS A 99 -17.05 14.59 2.31
CA LYS A 99 -18.52 14.74 2.35
C LYS A 99 -19.13 14.02 3.55
N ALA A 100 -18.46 12.95 3.97
CA ALA A 100 -18.72 12.19 5.19
C ALA A 100 -17.39 11.96 5.93
N ASP A 101 -17.42 11.43 7.15
CA ASP A 101 -16.20 11.00 7.83
C ASP A 101 -15.46 10.01 6.93
N SER A 102 -14.19 10.30 6.62
CA SER A 102 -13.42 9.61 5.58
C SER A 102 -11.99 9.34 6.04
N GLU A 103 -11.39 8.30 5.48
CA GLU A 103 -9.97 7.97 5.69
C GLU A 103 -9.26 7.91 4.33
N ILE A 104 -8.15 8.61 4.20
CA ILE A 104 -7.32 8.64 2.99
C ILE A 104 -5.87 8.35 3.31
N LEU A 105 -5.15 7.73 2.37
CA LEU A 105 -3.70 7.52 2.43
C LEU A 105 -3.01 8.39 1.39
N LEU A 106 -2.00 9.14 1.83
CA LEU A 106 -1.09 9.93 0.98
C LEU A 106 0.23 9.16 0.84
N GLN A 107 0.70 8.98 -0.40
CA GLN A 107 2.02 8.47 -0.73
C GLN A 107 2.74 9.50 -1.59
N CYS A 108 3.96 9.92 -1.18
CA CYS A 108 4.81 10.84 -1.96
C CYS A 108 6.21 10.25 -2.12
N THR A 109 6.86 10.53 -3.24
CA THR A 109 8.28 10.27 -3.43
C THR A 109 8.91 11.30 -4.34
N LYS A 110 10.23 11.46 -4.22
CA LYS A 110 11.00 12.37 -5.09
C LYS A 110 10.91 11.94 -6.54
N ASN A 111 10.46 12.86 -7.39
CA ASN A 111 10.38 12.70 -8.83
C ASN A 111 10.37 14.10 -9.48
N ASP A 112 11.26 14.32 -10.41
CA ASP A 112 11.36 15.55 -11.21
C ASP A 112 10.70 15.42 -12.60
N LYS A 113 10.23 14.22 -12.94
CA LYS A 113 9.53 13.98 -14.20
C LYS A 113 8.09 14.50 -14.13
N THR A 114 7.59 14.87 -15.28
CA THR A 114 6.19 15.28 -15.47
C THR A 114 5.42 14.20 -16.23
N PHE A 115 4.20 13.93 -15.79
CA PHE A 115 3.25 13.04 -16.44
C PHE A 115 1.83 13.56 -16.24
N ALA A 116 0.88 13.07 -17.04
CA ALA A 116 -0.51 13.47 -16.92
C ALA A 116 -1.14 12.95 -15.61
N SER A 117 -1.82 13.83 -14.90
CA SER A 117 -2.60 13.43 -13.72
C SER A 117 -3.64 12.38 -14.08
N LYS A 118 -3.79 11.34 -13.27
CA LYS A 118 -4.77 10.29 -13.50
C LYS A 118 -5.51 9.94 -12.20
N LEU A 119 -6.85 9.99 -12.29
CA LEU A 119 -7.73 9.39 -11.29
C LEU A 119 -7.99 7.93 -11.70
N TYR A 120 -7.57 7.00 -10.86
CA TYR A 120 -7.83 5.58 -11.01
C TYR A 120 -9.14 5.24 -10.30
N ALA A 121 -10.03 4.61 -11.04
CA ALA A 121 -11.31 4.09 -10.55
C ALA A 121 -11.22 2.57 -10.31
N PRO A 122 -12.19 1.95 -9.64
CA PRO A 122 -12.23 0.51 -9.42
C PRO A 122 -12.08 -0.34 -10.68
N GLU A 123 -12.58 0.13 -11.81
CA GLU A 123 -12.45 -0.51 -13.12
C GLU A 123 -11.05 -0.44 -13.72
N ASP A 124 -10.23 0.56 -13.35
CA ASP A 124 -8.83 0.68 -13.78
C ASP A 124 -7.90 -0.30 -13.03
N ALA A 125 -8.30 -0.70 -11.82
CA ALA A 125 -7.54 -1.60 -10.94
C ALA A 125 -8.44 -2.71 -10.36
N PRO A 126 -8.98 -3.60 -11.21
CA PRO A 126 -9.88 -4.65 -10.76
C PRO A 126 -9.18 -5.65 -9.86
N TRP A 127 -9.90 -6.17 -8.87
CA TRP A 127 -9.41 -7.25 -8.03
C TRP A 127 -9.20 -8.54 -8.83
N GLY A 128 -8.00 -9.08 -8.78
CA GLY A 128 -7.64 -10.40 -9.30
C GLY A 128 -7.31 -11.39 -8.17
N TYR A 129 -7.50 -12.68 -8.43
CA TYR A 129 -7.03 -13.70 -7.49
C TYR A 129 -5.59 -14.13 -7.80
N SER A 130 -4.75 -14.15 -6.76
CA SER A 130 -3.38 -14.68 -6.82
C SER A 130 -3.28 -16.00 -6.06
N SER A 131 -2.35 -16.87 -6.48
CA SER A 131 -2.01 -18.16 -5.85
C SER A 131 -3.19 -19.14 -5.68
N VAL A 132 -4.16 -19.11 -6.59
CA VAL A 132 -5.29 -20.05 -6.62
C VAL A 132 -4.77 -21.47 -6.83
N GLY A 133 -5.22 -22.41 -6.01
CA GLY A 133 -4.83 -23.83 -6.07
C GLY A 133 -3.44 -24.13 -5.50
N LYS A 134 -2.65 -23.12 -5.15
CA LYS A 134 -1.32 -23.32 -4.58
C LYS A 134 -1.41 -23.48 -3.06
N PHE A 135 -0.55 -24.35 -2.52
CA PHE A 135 -0.36 -24.54 -1.07
C PHE A 135 -1.67 -24.84 -0.32
N GLY A 136 -2.57 -25.68 -0.89
CA GLY A 136 -3.87 -25.93 -0.29
C GLY A 136 -4.79 -24.69 -0.22
N ASN A 137 -4.57 -23.72 -1.10
CA ASN A 137 -5.25 -22.41 -1.14
C ASN A 137 -4.95 -21.46 0.05
N VAL A 138 -4.05 -21.82 0.98
CA VAL A 138 -3.74 -20.93 2.12
C VAL A 138 -2.96 -19.68 1.74
N ALA A 139 -2.46 -19.58 0.50
CA ALA A 139 -1.85 -18.37 -0.05
C ALA A 139 -2.76 -17.65 -1.08
N LYS A 140 -3.98 -18.12 -1.27
CA LYS A 140 -4.96 -17.48 -2.14
C LYS A 140 -5.37 -16.14 -1.54
N ARG A 141 -5.31 -15.09 -2.34
CA ARG A 141 -5.66 -13.73 -1.94
C ARG A 141 -6.17 -12.91 -3.12
N ARG A 142 -6.88 -11.84 -2.84
CA ARG A 142 -7.21 -10.83 -3.85
C ARG A 142 -6.10 -9.79 -3.91
N VAL A 143 -5.72 -9.39 -5.12
CA VAL A 143 -4.67 -8.38 -5.35
C VAL A 143 -5.15 -7.45 -6.46
N ASN A 144 -4.87 -6.17 -6.32
CA ASN A 144 -4.89 -5.23 -7.42
C ASN A 144 -3.58 -4.44 -7.49
N THR A 145 -3.28 -3.92 -8.66
CA THR A 145 -2.24 -2.91 -8.90
C THR A 145 -2.93 -1.66 -9.40
N ILE A 146 -2.87 -0.58 -8.65
CA ILE A 146 -3.47 0.70 -9.06
C ILE A 146 -2.59 1.33 -10.12
N PHE A 147 -1.28 1.43 -9.84
CA PHE A 147 -0.26 1.76 -10.83
C PHE A 147 1.10 1.19 -10.42
N ASP A 148 1.91 0.94 -11.44
CA ASP A 148 3.30 0.49 -11.37
C ASP A 148 4.07 1.06 -12.57
N HIS A 149 5.31 0.59 -12.78
CA HIS A 149 6.16 1.04 -13.87
C HIS A 149 5.58 0.74 -15.28
N ASP A 150 4.86 -0.36 -15.44
CA ASP A 150 4.26 -0.72 -16.74
C ASP A 150 3.07 0.19 -17.08
N ILE A 151 2.34 0.66 -16.06
CA ILE A 151 1.18 1.56 -16.20
C ILE A 151 1.64 3.02 -16.34
N ASN A 152 2.64 3.44 -15.58
CA ASN A 152 3.21 4.78 -15.63
C ASN A 152 4.75 4.73 -15.49
N PRO A 153 5.48 4.63 -16.60
CA PRO A 153 6.95 4.51 -16.60
C PRO A 153 7.69 5.78 -16.16
N ASP A 154 7.00 6.90 -16.05
CA ASP A 154 7.55 8.14 -15.51
C ASP A 154 7.37 8.29 -14.01
N SER A 155 6.57 7.41 -13.38
CA SER A 155 6.43 7.34 -11.92
C SER A 155 7.63 6.65 -11.27
N ASN A 156 7.96 7.08 -10.07
CA ASN A 156 8.92 6.45 -9.17
C ASN A 156 8.24 5.61 -8.07
N MET A 157 6.93 5.40 -8.14
CA MET A 157 6.16 4.67 -7.13
C MET A 157 5.37 3.51 -7.73
N VAL A 158 5.04 2.57 -6.86
CA VAL A 158 3.98 1.58 -7.05
C VAL A 158 2.95 1.76 -5.95
N LEU A 159 1.68 1.61 -6.29
CA LEU A 159 0.57 1.57 -5.35
C LEU A 159 -0.36 0.42 -5.71
N GLY A 160 -0.68 -0.40 -4.74
CA GLY A 160 -1.66 -1.46 -4.91
C GLY A 160 -2.21 -1.98 -3.59
N GLU A 161 -3.10 -2.94 -3.68
CA GLU A 161 -3.82 -3.46 -2.54
C GLU A 161 -3.84 -4.99 -2.55
N VAL A 162 -3.81 -5.57 -1.36
CA VAL A 162 -4.01 -7.00 -1.13
C VAL A 162 -5.11 -7.19 -0.11
N LEU A 163 -5.99 -8.15 -0.35
CA LEU A 163 -6.98 -8.57 0.62
C LEU A 163 -6.85 -10.08 0.87
N ASN A 164 -6.47 -10.41 2.09
CA ASN A 164 -6.32 -11.77 2.57
C ASN A 164 -7.60 -12.26 3.25
N ASP A 165 -8.05 -13.45 2.86
CA ASP A 165 -9.10 -14.16 3.58
C ASP A 165 -8.55 -14.73 4.92
N PRO A 166 -9.41 -15.04 5.90
CA PRO A 166 -8.99 -15.54 7.21
C PRO A 166 -8.05 -16.76 7.14
N GLY A 167 -6.92 -16.70 7.85
CA GLY A 167 -5.91 -17.75 7.90
C GLY A 167 -4.97 -17.81 6.70
N ASN A 168 -5.13 -16.93 5.72
CA ASN A 168 -4.33 -16.99 4.50
C ASN A 168 -3.02 -16.18 4.60
N TRP A 169 -2.12 -16.48 3.67
CA TRP A 169 -0.82 -15.85 3.54
C TRP A 169 -0.74 -14.95 2.31
N SER A 170 0.09 -13.90 2.39
CA SER A 170 0.52 -13.08 1.26
C SER A 170 2.04 -12.95 1.21
N GLY A 171 2.57 -12.46 0.07
CA GLY A 171 4.02 -12.48 -0.12
C GLY A 171 4.62 -13.90 -0.15
N TYR A 172 3.81 -14.91 -0.43
CA TYR A 172 4.18 -16.32 -0.42
C TYR A 172 4.22 -16.90 -1.86
N LEU A 173 5.29 -17.57 -2.31
CA LEU A 173 6.51 -17.94 -1.56
C LEU A 173 7.26 -16.71 -1.03
N PRO A 174 8.05 -16.88 0.09
CA PRO A 174 8.92 -15.83 0.56
C PRO A 174 9.86 -15.37 -0.57
N HIS A 175 9.86 -14.09 -0.85
CA HIS A 175 10.64 -13.48 -1.92
C HIS A 175 11.19 -12.13 -1.49
N ARG A 176 12.13 -11.61 -2.26
CA ARG A 176 12.78 -10.32 -2.06
C ARG A 176 12.99 -9.61 -3.39
N HIS A 177 13.16 -8.32 -3.34
CA HIS A 177 13.58 -7.45 -4.44
C HIS A 177 14.42 -6.27 -3.88
N PRO A 178 15.23 -5.60 -4.71
CA PRO A 178 16.12 -4.54 -4.22
C PRO A 178 15.41 -3.26 -3.78
N GLN A 179 14.18 -3.00 -4.25
CA GLN A 179 13.42 -1.80 -3.94
C GLN A 179 12.86 -1.85 -2.52
N PRO A 180 12.86 -0.73 -1.77
CA PRO A 180 12.19 -0.67 -0.47
C PRO A 180 10.67 -0.69 -0.66
N GLU A 181 9.98 -1.31 0.29
CA GLU A 181 8.53 -1.48 0.27
C GLU A 181 7.90 -1.15 1.62
N THR A 182 6.74 -0.54 1.62
CA THR A 182 5.96 -0.26 2.83
C THR A 182 4.59 -0.92 2.71
N TYR A 183 4.18 -1.64 3.76
CA TYR A 183 2.83 -2.15 3.90
C TYR A 183 2.09 -1.41 5.01
N TYR A 184 0.84 -1.03 4.76
CA TYR A 184 -0.07 -0.52 5.78
C TYR A 184 -1.24 -1.49 5.94
N PHE A 185 -1.58 -1.85 7.19
CA PHE A 185 -2.51 -2.91 7.49
C PHE A 185 -3.83 -2.40 8.07
N LYS A 186 -4.94 -2.96 7.57
CA LYS A 186 -6.27 -2.81 8.15
C LYS A 186 -6.87 -4.19 8.40
N PHE A 187 -7.71 -4.28 9.42
CA PHE A 187 -8.46 -5.49 9.74
C PHE A 187 -9.95 -5.19 9.72
N ASP A 188 -10.77 -6.19 9.35
CA ASP A 188 -12.23 -6.08 9.32
C ASP A 188 -12.86 -6.00 10.72
N HIS A 189 -12.08 -6.34 11.74
CA HIS A 189 -12.42 -6.19 13.16
C HIS A 189 -11.30 -5.51 13.93
N PRO A 190 -11.59 -4.66 14.92
CA PRO A 190 -10.57 -3.89 15.65
C PRO A 190 -9.56 -4.75 16.44
N GLU A 191 -9.95 -5.95 16.85
CA GLU A 191 -9.07 -6.93 17.52
C GLU A 191 -8.33 -7.86 16.52
N GLY A 192 -8.58 -7.70 15.21
CA GLY A 192 -7.94 -8.47 14.17
C GLY A 192 -6.42 -8.36 14.23
N PHE A 193 -5.73 -9.44 13.91
CA PHE A 193 -4.27 -9.47 13.88
C PHE A 193 -3.71 -10.44 12.85
N GLY A 194 -2.44 -10.23 12.56
CA GLY A 194 -1.66 -11.06 11.67
C GLY A 194 -0.19 -11.09 12.09
N ALA A 195 0.64 -11.60 11.21
CA ALA A 195 2.08 -11.59 11.34
C ALA A 195 2.72 -11.03 10.06
N SER A 196 3.65 -10.09 10.20
CA SER A 196 4.53 -9.62 9.15
C SER A 196 5.94 -10.12 9.43
N PHE A 197 6.51 -10.82 8.47
CA PHE A 197 7.88 -11.30 8.54
C PHE A 197 8.76 -10.31 7.76
N ILE A 198 9.90 -9.92 8.33
CA ILE A 198 10.89 -9.08 7.67
C ILE A 198 12.26 -9.68 7.95
N GLY A 199 12.86 -10.32 6.93
CA GLY A 199 14.00 -11.19 7.13
C GLY A 199 13.66 -12.32 8.11
N ASP A 200 14.44 -12.43 9.19
CA ASP A 200 14.24 -13.44 10.25
C ASP A 200 13.37 -12.92 11.42
N GLN A 201 12.89 -11.68 11.37
CA GLN A 201 12.08 -11.09 12.43
C GLN A 201 10.59 -11.22 12.13
N VAL A 202 9.76 -11.32 13.18
CA VAL A 202 8.31 -11.42 13.09
C VAL A 202 7.66 -10.36 13.95
N TYR A 203 6.74 -9.61 13.36
CA TYR A 203 5.99 -8.56 14.02
C TYR A 203 4.50 -8.87 13.99
N LYS A 204 3.80 -8.52 15.08
CA LYS A 204 2.35 -8.63 15.11
C LYS A 204 1.73 -7.49 14.30
N SER A 205 1.09 -7.80 13.18
CA SER A 205 0.28 -6.83 12.45
C SER A 205 -1.05 -6.65 13.16
N VAL A 206 -1.46 -5.40 13.36
CA VAL A 206 -2.76 -4.99 13.91
C VAL A 206 -3.31 -3.84 13.07
N ASP A 207 -4.55 -3.43 13.30
CA ASP A 207 -5.15 -2.30 12.60
C ASP A 207 -4.27 -1.04 12.73
N ASN A 208 -4.04 -0.35 11.62
CA ASN A 208 -3.16 0.83 11.47
C ASN A 208 -1.66 0.58 11.71
N SER A 209 -1.20 -0.65 11.91
CA SER A 209 0.25 -0.92 11.91
C SER A 209 0.83 -0.92 10.50
N PHE A 210 2.16 -0.77 10.38
CA PHE A 210 2.82 -0.80 9.09
C PHE A 210 4.18 -1.50 9.13
N SER A 211 4.58 -2.10 8.01
CA SER A 211 5.94 -2.60 7.76
C SER A 211 6.72 -1.60 6.93
N ALA A 212 7.98 -1.36 7.29
CA ALA A 212 8.96 -0.65 6.48
C ALA A 212 10.05 -1.65 6.08
N ILE A 213 9.94 -2.20 4.90
CA ILE A 213 10.70 -3.35 4.42
C ILE A 213 11.91 -2.84 3.63
N PRO A 214 13.14 -2.97 4.14
CA PRO A 214 14.32 -2.62 3.37
C PRO A 214 14.46 -3.50 2.14
N GLY A 215 15.03 -2.95 1.06
CA GLY A 215 15.34 -3.74 -0.11
C GLY A 215 16.22 -4.95 0.21
N GLY A 216 15.87 -6.10 -0.37
CA GLY A 216 16.57 -7.37 -0.18
C GLY A 216 16.05 -8.25 0.97
N GLU A 217 15.12 -7.78 1.77
CA GLU A 217 14.53 -8.56 2.86
C GLU A 217 13.36 -9.43 2.38
N LEU A 218 13.27 -10.65 2.92
CA LEU A 218 12.10 -11.52 2.72
C LEU A 218 10.92 -10.97 3.54
N HIS A 219 9.72 -10.94 2.94
CA HIS A 219 8.60 -10.21 3.57
C HIS A 219 7.22 -10.86 3.42
N PRO A 220 7.05 -12.16 3.70
CA PRO A 220 5.73 -12.77 3.71
C PRO A 220 4.88 -12.27 4.90
N GLN A 221 3.56 -12.38 4.76
CA GLN A 221 2.61 -12.07 5.82
C GLN A 221 1.60 -13.20 5.99
N ALA A 222 1.00 -13.28 7.17
CA ALA A 222 -0.10 -14.17 7.48
C ALA A 222 -1.17 -13.44 8.29
N VAL A 223 -2.43 -13.80 8.08
CA VAL A 223 -3.53 -13.30 8.88
C VAL A 223 -4.05 -14.39 9.81
N ALA A 224 -4.50 -14.01 11.01
CA ALA A 224 -5.10 -14.94 11.95
C ALA A 224 -6.43 -15.51 11.42
N PRO A 225 -6.77 -16.76 11.73
CA PRO A 225 -8.09 -17.32 11.43
C PRO A 225 -9.21 -16.45 12.04
N GLY A 226 -10.26 -16.18 11.26
CA GLY A 226 -11.43 -15.41 11.69
C GLY A 226 -11.43 -13.94 11.30
N TYR A 227 -10.33 -13.41 10.78
CA TYR A 227 -10.21 -11.99 10.36
C TYR A 227 -9.77 -11.86 8.92
N GLN A 228 -10.28 -10.85 8.21
CA GLN A 228 -9.69 -10.41 6.95
C GLN A 228 -8.61 -9.38 7.21
N MET A 229 -7.52 -9.44 6.45
CA MET A 229 -6.46 -8.43 6.48
C MET A 229 -6.37 -7.76 5.12
N TYR A 230 -6.57 -6.46 5.11
CA TYR A 230 -6.29 -5.60 3.98
C TYR A 230 -4.89 -5.00 4.14
N THR A 231 -4.17 -4.91 3.04
CA THR A 231 -2.82 -4.34 3.00
C THR A 231 -2.72 -3.40 1.80
N VAL A 232 -2.34 -2.15 2.05
CA VAL A 232 -1.81 -1.28 0.98
C VAL A 232 -0.34 -1.61 0.83
N TRP A 233 0.10 -1.92 -0.39
CA TRP A 233 1.51 -2.11 -0.70
C TRP A 233 2.03 -1.00 -1.59
N MET A 234 3.16 -0.44 -1.17
CA MET A 234 3.77 0.77 -1.72
C MET A 234 5.26 0.53 -1.92
N ILE A 235 5.75 0.66 -3.14
CA ILE A 235 7.16 0.45 -3.47
C ILE A 235 7.74 1.73 -4.06
N ARG A 236 8.99 2.05 -3.70
CA ARG A 236 9.78 3.10 -4.36
C ARG A 236 10.69 2.44 -5.39
N HIS A 237 10.54 2.82 -6.66
CA HIS A 237 11.49 2.43 -7.71
C HIS A 237 12.88 2.99 -7.40
N LEU A 238 13.91 2.23 -7.73
CA LEU A 238 15.30 2.71 -7.67
C LEU A 238 15.72 3.28 -9.01
N ASP A 239 16.61 4.26 -8.99
CA ASP A 239 17.09 4.92 -10.20
C ASP A 239 17.74 3.90 -11.15
N GLY A 240 17.24 3.81 -12.38
CA GLY A 240 17.68 2.82 -13.37
C GLY A 240 17.30 1.36 -13.05
N ASN A 241 16.57 1.12 -11.97
CA ASN A 241 16.13 -0.20 -11.56
C ASN A 241 14.71 -0.12 -10.99
N PRO A 242 13.68 0.12 -11.82
CA PRO A 242 12.29 0.12 -11.39
C PRO A 242 11.89 -1.27 -10.90
N TRP A 243 10.97 -1.34 -9.96
CA TRP A 243 10.36 -2.62 -9.58
C TRP A 243 9.46 -3.11 -10.71
N LEU A 244 9.66 -4.38 -11.08
CA LEU A 244 8.79 -5.10 -12.02
C LEU A 244 8.24 -6.33 -11.32
N GLN A 245 7.01 -6.71 -11.65
CA GLN A 245 6.37 -7.88 -11.04
C GLN A 245 7.14 -9.18 -11.29
N THR A 246 7.96 -9.22 -12.34
CA THR A 246 8.83 -10.35 -12.70
C THR A 246 10.12 -10.42 -11.89
N ASP A 247 10.50 -9.36 -11.16
CA ASP A 247 11.80 -9.27 -10.48
C ASP A 247 11.81 -9.90 -9.09
N ARG A 248 10.77 -10.64 -8.74
CA ARG A 248 10.68 -11.36 -7.48
C ARG A 248 11.71 -12.48 -7.44
N CYS A 249 12.68 -12.36 -6.53
CA CYS A 249 13.63 -13.42 -6.22
C CYS A 249 13.06 -14.26 -5.08
N GLU A 250 12.48 -15.41 -5.41
CA GLU A 250 12.01 -16.38 -4.41
C GLU A 250 13.20 -16.99 -3.65
N ASP A 251 13.03 -17.23 -2.38
CA ASP A 251 14.07 -17.86 -1.56
C ASP A 251 14.22 -19.34 -1.93
N GLU A 252 15.44 -19.74 -2.32
CA GLU A 252 15.77 -21.09 -2.78
C GLU A 252 15.39 -22.19 -1.76
N ARG A 253 15.34 -21.88 -0.47
CA ARG A 253 14.93 -22.81 0.60
C ARG A 253 13.50 -23.31 0.44
N TYR A 254 12.66 -22.56 -0.27
CA TYR A 254 11.21 -22.80 -0.39
C TYR A 254 10.74 -23.16 -1.80
N VAL A 255 11.59 -23.07 -2.84
CA VAL A 255 11.18 -23.29 -4.23
C VAL A 255 10.68 -24.72 -4.50
N TRP A 256 11.08 -25.69 -3.69
CA TRP A 256 10.58 -27.07 -3.75
C TRP A 256 9.05 -27.17 -3.55
N LEU A 257 8.45 -26.15 -2.90
CA LEU A 257 7.01 -26.08 -2.67
C LEU A 257 6.20 -25.91 -3.96
N HIS A 258 6.82 -25.50 -5.07
CA HIS A 258 6.13 -25.44 -6.36
C HIS A 258 5.67 -26.83 -6.84
N ASP A 259 6.43 -27.87 -6.49
CA ASP A 259 6.16 -29.26 -6.88
C ASP A 259 5.45 -30.06 -5.76
N ALA A 260 5.28 -29.45 -4.60
CA ALA A 260 4.65 -30.11 -3.44
C ALA A 260 3.15 -30.31 -3.66
N LYS A 261 2.67 -31.48 -3.24
CA LYS A 261 1.22 -31.78 -3.20
C LYS A 261 0.69 -31.51 -1.82
N PHE A 262 -0.39 -30.77 -1.76
CA PHE A 262 -1.12 -30.45 -0.52
C PHE A 262 -2.46 -31.19 -0.59
N GLU A 263 -2.68 -32.11 0.32
CA GLU A 263 -3.93 -32.88 0.46
C GLU A 263 -4.96 -32.09 1.30
#